data_4e03f977e7cbdb53f30bb4597b995051
#
_entry.id   4e03f977e7cbdb53f30bb4597b995051
#
_cell.length_a   1.000
_cell.length_b   1.000
_cell.length_c   1.000
_cell.angle_alpha   90.00
_cell.angle_beta   90.00
_cell.angle_gamma   90.00
#
_symmetry.space_group_name_H-M   'P 1'
#
loop_
_entity.id
_entity.type
_entity.pdbx_description
1 polymer ?
#
loop_
_entity_poly.entity_id
_entity_poly.type
_entity_poly.pdbx_seq_one_letter_code
_entity_poly.pdbx_strand_id
1 'polypeptide(L)'
;MKEVVIDFDNKSPADLNKNVNIAAFLTENDDVEYKFIEGLEGVWKTIKDFSSENICNWKPSKPGKYMIMVQGKSSKSKKSYDYLGKSEYEVIDNKKLIREVEVSRNKINVGDKTTISVGCDEELVLYRFWINGENDWEILRDYSTEDKFTFTGIKAGSFEILVECKRINSK
;
A
#
# COMPACT_ATOMS: atom_id res chain seq x y z
N MET A 1 -24.73 23.42 -8.74
CA MET A 1 -23.32 23.52 -9.18
C MET A 1 -23.10 22.38 -10.15
N LYS A 2 -22.59 22.64 -11.35
CA LYS A 2 -22.27 21.56 -12.29
C LYS A 2 -21.05 20.79 -11.75
N GLU A 3 -21.08 19.48 -11.88
CA GLU A 3 -20.07 18.59 -11.27
C GLU A 3 -18.99 18.22 -12.28
N VAL A 4 -17.74 18.20 -11.85
CA VAL A 4 -16.61 17.60 -12.60
C VAL A 4 -16.62 16.11 -12.35
N VAL A 5 -16.72 15.33 -13.40
CA VAL A 5 -16.55 13.86 -13.34
C VAL A 5 -15.06 13.54 -13.31
N ILE A 6 -14.66 12.70 -12.37
CA ILE A 6 -13.27 12.26 -12.19
C ILE A 6 -13.19 10.78 -12.56
N ASP A 7 -12.22 10.43 -13.40
CA ASP A 7 -11.91 9.05 -13.76
C ASP A 7 -10.41 8.76 -13.53
N PHE A 8 -10.09 7.50 -13.26
CA PHE A 8 -8.75 7.04 -12.98
C PHE A 8 -8.41 5.89 -13.92
N ASP A 9 -7.25 5.95 -14.57
CA ASP A 9 -6.74 4.85 -15.42
C ASP A 9 -6.45 3.58 -14.62
N ASN A 10 -6.04 3.76 -13.36
CA ASN A 10 -5.80 2.69 -12.38
C ASN A 10 -6.89 2.74 -11.32
N LYS A 11 -7.74 1.71 -11.24
CA LYS A 11 -8.84 1.69 -10.27
C LYS A 11 -8.33 1.57 -8.83
N SER A 12 -9.04 2.24 -7.92
CA SER A 12 -8.83 2.10 -6.46
C SER A 12 -9.26 0.70 -5.97
N PRO A 13 -8.52 0.05 -5.06
CA PRO A 13 -7.24 0.49 -4.51
C PRO A 13 -6.06 0.26 -5.47
N ALA A 14 -5.06 1.11 -5.43
CA ALA A 14 -3.82 0.95 -6.18
C ALA A 14 -2.60 0.85 -5.27
N ASP A 15 -1.54 0.22 -5.78
CA ASP A 15 -0.27 0.11 -5.08
C ASP A 15 0.45 1.46 -5.02
N LEU A 16 1.09 1.78 -3.89
CA LEU A 16 1.85 3.01 -3.66
C LEU A 16 2.91 3.30 -4.74
N ASN A 17 3.47 2.26 -5.36
CA ASN A 17 4.49 2.41 -6.39
C ASN A 17 3.92 2.68 -7.79
N LYS A 18 2.60 2.77 -7.94
CA LYS A 18 1.95 3.04 -9.22
C LYS A 18 1.70 4.54 -9.41
N ASN A 19 1.96 5.01 -10.60
CA ASN A 19 1.45 6.29 -11.05
C ASN A 19 -0.01 6.13 -11.47
N VAL A 20 -0.82 7.13 -11.19
CA VAL A 20 -2.25 7.16 -11.53
C VAL A 20 -2.52 8.38 -12.39
N ASN A 21 -3.08 8.21 -13.57
CA ASN A 21 -3.58 9.32 -14.36
C ASN A 21 -5.01 9.63 -13.93
N ILE A 22 -5.22 10.87 -13.50
CA ILE A 22 -6.52 11.40 -13.11
C ILE A 22 -7.04 12.20 -14.29
N ALA A 23 -8.19 11.82 -14.81
CA ALA A 23 -8.87 12.55 -15.90
C ALA A 23 -10.10 13.27 -15.34
N ALA A 24 -10.31 14.50 -15.78
CA ALA A 24 -11.43 15.34 -15.40
C ALA A 24 -12.30 15.67 -16.63
N PHE A 25 -13.61 15.52 -16.48
CA PHE A 25 -14.57 15.77 -17.55
C PHE A 25 -15.71 16.66 -17.08
N LEU A 26 -16.13 17.57 -17.93
CA LEU A 26 -17.40 18.28 -17.83
C LEU A 26 -18.34 17.79 -18.94
N THR A 27 -19.63 17.77 -18.63
CA THR A 27 -20.69 17.37 -19.59
C THR A 27 -20.93 18.41 -20.70
N GLU A 28 -20.37 19.59 -20.58
CA GLU A 28 -20.51 20.69 -21.53
C GLU A 28 -19.15 21.14 -22.04
N ASN A 29 -19.09 21.54 -23.33
CA ASN A 29 -17.89 22.05 -24.01
C ASN A 29 -17.65 23.52 -23.61
N ASP A 30 -17.19 23.75 -22.42
CA ASP A 30 -16.72 25.07 -21.98
C ASP A 30 -15.18 25.11 -22.06
N ASP A 31 -14.65 26.28 -22.38
CA ASP A 31 -13.22 26.56 -22.26
C ASP A 31 -12.85 26.66 -20.77
N VAL A 32 -12.40 25.55 -20.21
CA VAL A 32 -12.20 25.37 -18.76
C VAL A 32 -10.76 24.93 -18.46
N GLU A 33 -10.19 25.58 -17.50
CA GLU A 33 -8.94 25.15 -16.85
C GLU A 33 -9.25 24.29 -15.65
N TYR A 34 -8.42 23.25 -15.42
CA TYR A 34 -8.56 22.28 -14.33
C TYR A 34 -7.41 22.39 -13.34
N LYS A 35 -7.74 22.32 -12.05
CA LYS A 35 -6.79 22.23 -10.95
C LYS A 35 -7.05 20.94 -10.17
N PHE A 36 -5.99 20.16 -9.97
CA PHE A 36 -6.02 18.88 -9.26
C PHE A 36 -5.40 19.00 -7.87
N ILE A 37 -6.09 18.47 -6.88
CA ILE A 37 -5.73 18.60 -5.46
C ILE A 37 -5.90 17.24 -4.80
N GLU A 38 -4.92 16.83 -3.99
CA GLU A 38 -5.00 15.66 -3.11
C GLU A 38 -5.25 16.09 -1.66
N GLY A 39 -6.04 15.32 -0.94
CA GLY A 39 -6.23 15.43 0.50
C GLY A 39 -5.98 14.08 1.18
N LEU A 40 -5.11 14.07 2.17
CA LEU A 40 -4.82 12.90 3.00
C LEU A 40 -4.78 13.32 4.47
N GLU A 41 -5.55 12.63 5.33
CA GLU A 41 -5.57 12.90 6.78
C GLU A 41 -5.80 14.39 7.14
N GLY A 42 -6.64 15.08 6.36
CA GLY A 42 -6.95 16.50 6.56
C GLY A 42 -5.92 17.48 5.98
N VAL A 43 -4.83 17.01 5.41
CA VAL A 43 -3.81 17.82 4.74
C VAL A 43 -4.09 17.85 3.24
N TRP A 44 -4.22 19.07 2.68
CA TRP A 44 -4.50 19.31 1.27
C TRP A 44 -3.27 19.81 0.54
N LYS A 45 -3.01 19.26 -0.64
CA LYS A 45 -1.87 19.64 -1.48
C LYS A 45 -2.30 19.73 -2.94
N THR A 46 -1.88 20.78 -3.63
CA THR A 46 -2.06 20.92 -5.07
C THR A 46 -1.14 19.96 -5.81
N ILE A 47 -1.71 19.09 -6.65
CA ILE A 47 -0.96 18.19 -7.55
C ILE A 47 -0.58 18.97 -8.82
N LYS A 48 -1.57 19.65 -9.42
CA LYS A 48 -1.40 20.44 -10.63
C LYS A 48 -2.28 21.69 -10.54
N ASP A 49 -1.72 22.85 -10.78
CA ASP A 49 -2.46 24.11 -10.79
C ASP A 49 -3.27 24.28 -12.08
N PHE A 50 -4.12 25.29 -12.14
CA PHE A 50 -5.02 25.53 -13.27
C PHE A 50 -4.30 25.48 -14.62
N SER A 51 -4.76 24.63 -15.49
CA SER A 51 -4.32 24.50 -16.88
C SER A 51 -5.44 23.93 -17.75
N SER A 52 -5.34 24.12 -19.05
CA SER A 52 -6.30 23.57 -20.05
C SER A 52 -6.23 22.04 -20.16
N GLU A 53 -5.20 21.42 -19.60
CA GLU A 53 -5.07 19.96 -19.62
C GLU A 53 -6.00 19.34 -18.58
N ASN A 54 -6.88 18.47 -19.03
CA ASN A 54 -7.85 17.76 -18.21
C ASN A 54 -7.33 16.43 -17.65
N ILE A 55 -6.03 16.13 -17.81
CA ILE A 55 -5.35 14.94 -17.29
C ILE A 55 -4.19 15.37 -16.42
N CYS A 56 -4.04 14.70 -15.27
CA CYS A 56 -2.95 14.89 -14.33
C CYS A 56 -2.33 13.55 -13.97
N ASN A 57 -1.00 13.43 -14.10
CA ASN A 57 -0.27 12.27 -13.58
C ASN A 57 -0.01 12.49 -12.09
N TRP A 58 -0.53 11.60 -11.27
CA TRP A 58 -0.42 11.64 -9.83
C TRP A 58 0.42 10.46 -9.30
N LYS A 59 1.38 10.77 -8.44
CA LYS A 59 2.18 9.79 -7.72
C LYS A 59 1.95 9.97 -6.22
N PRO A 60 1.15 9.09 -5.58
CA PRO A 60 0.93 9.16 -4.14
C PRO A 60 2.23 8.93 -3.36
N SER A 61 2.42 9.68 -2.27
CA SER A 61 3.63 9.63 -1.45
C SER A 61 3.55 8.67 -0.27
N LYS A 62 2.34 8.28 0.13
CA LYS A 62 2.05 7.41 1.28
C LYS A 62 0.87 6.50 0.98
N PRO A 63 0.75 5.34 1.63
CA PRO A 63 -0.50 4.59 1.62
C PRO A 63 -1.56 5.34 2.46
N GLY A 64 -2.83 5.16 2.12
CA GLY A 64 -3.94 5.75 2.84
C GLY A 64 -5.16 6.02 1.95
N LYS A 65 -6.20 6.57 2.56
CA LYS A 65 -7.42 6.99 1.85
C LYS A 65 -7.32 8.47 1.48
N TYR A 66 -7.19 8.70 0.20
CA TYR A 66 -7.12 10.04 -0.37
C TYR A 66 -8.50 10.54 -0.79
N MET A 67 -8.70 11.84 -0.67
CA MET A 67 -9.75 12.55 -1.38
C MET A 67 -9.11 13.32 -2.53
N ILE A 68 -9.44 12.95 -3.76
CA ILE A 68 -9.03 13.70 -4.96
C ILE A 68 -10.12 14.74 -5.25
N MET A 69 -9.70 15.98 -5.39
CA MET A 69 -10.57 17.10 -5.72
C MET A 69 -10.10 17.73 -7.03
N VAL A 70 -11.03 17.97 -7.94
CA VAL A 70 -10.78 18.71 -9.17
C VAL A 70 -11.66 19.93 -9.23
N GLN A 71 -11.04 21.09 -9.35
CA GLN A 71 -11.71 22.36 -9.58
C GLN A 71 -11.62 22.72 -11.06
N GLY A 72 -12.76 23.09 -11.64
CA GLY A 72 -12.83 23.63 -13.01
C GLY A 72 -13.12 25.13 -12.96
N LYS A 73 -12.42 25.92 -13.79
CA LYS A 73 -12.62 27.36 -13.88
C LYS A 73 -12.74 27.78 -15.35
N SER A 74 -13.84 28.45 -15.70
CA SER A 74 -13.99 29.05 -17.03
C SER A 74 -13.01 30.20 -17.21
N SER A 75 -12.42 30.33 -18.40
CA SER A 75 -11.49 31.41 -18.76
C SER A 75 -12.08 32.81 -18.56
N LYS A 76 -13.41 32.94 -18.59
CA LYS A 76 -14.15 34.18 -18.40
C LYS A 76 -14.61 34.42 -16.94
N SER A 77 -14.39 33.46 -16.07
CA SER A 77 -14.87 33.52 -14.68
C SER A 77 -13.97 34.38 -13.79
N LYS A 78 -14.62 35.17 -12.92
CA LYS A 78 -13.95 35.93 -11.84
C LYS A 78 -13.96 35.17 -10.50
N LYS A 79 -14.58 34.00 -10.44
CA LYS A 79 -14.64 33.15 -9.24
C LYS A 79 -13.33 32.38 -9.06
N SER A 80 -13.13 31.85 -7.87
CA SER A 80 -11.99 30.94 -7.59
C SER A 80 -12.08 29.67 -8.44
N TYR A 81 -13.29 29.14 -8.63
CA TYR A 81 -13.67 28.04 -9.50
C TYR A 81 -15.19 28.06 -9.77
N ASP A 82 -15.62 27.44 -10.85
CA ASP A 82 -17.04 27.35 -11.24
C ASP A 82 -17.60 25.95 -11.04
N TYR A 83 -16.73 24.94 -11.12
CA TYR A 83 -17.06 23.51 -11.12
C TYR A 83 -16.20 22.80 -10.09
N LEU A 84 -16.77 21.75 -9.49
CA LEU A 84 -16.07 20.95 -8.48
C LEU A 84 -16.42 19.47 -8.65
N GLY A 85 -15.40 18.62 -8.61
CA GLY A 85 -15.54 17.16 -8.47
C GLY A 85 -14.73 16.67 -7.30
N LYS A 86 -15.20 15.59 -6.65
CA LYS A 86 -14.49 14.89 -5.58
C LYS A 86 -14.61 13.39 -5.77
N SER A 87 -13.55 12.66 -5.51
CA SER A 87 -13.56 11.20 -5.54
C SER A 87 -12.61 10.66 -4.48
N GLU A 88 -13.04 9.63 -3.77
CA GLU A 88 -12.16 8.89 -2.86
C GLU A 88 -11.25 7.95 -3.66
N TYR A 89 -10.02 7.79 -3.20
CA TYR A 89 -9.05 6.89 -3.79
C TYR A 89 -8.16 6.28 -2.71
N GLU A 90 -8.09 4.95 -2.66
CA GLU A 90 -7.28 4.22 -1.69
C GLU A 90 -5.95 3.79 -2.31
N VAL A 91 -4.88 4.08 -1.60
CA VAL A 91 -3.51 3.65 -1.92
C VAL A 91 -3.05 2.67 -0.86
N ILE A 92 -2.61 1.50 -1.27
CA ILE A 92 -2.12 0.43 -0.39
C ILE A 92 -0.64 0.19 -0.63
N ASP A 93 0.09 -0.16 0.42
CA ASP A 93 1.47 -0.59 0.31
C ASP A 93 1.54 -2.12 0.34
N ASN A 94 1.56 -2.70 -0.85
CA ASN A 94 1.71 -4.16 -1.04
C ASN A 94 3.17 -4.62 -1.07
N LYS A 95 4.10 -3.78 -0.66
CA LYS A 95 5.51 -4.15 -0.62
C LYS A 95 5.68 -5.39 0.25
N LYS A 96 6.15 -6.47 -0.37
CA LYS A 96 6.50 -7.71 0.31
C LYS A 96 7.65 -7.42 1.27
N LEU A 97 7.41 -7.50 2.57
CA LEU A 97 8.45 -7.26 3.57
C LEU A 97 9.49 -8.38 3.57
N ILE A 98 9.03 -9.63 3.52
CA ILE A 98 9.92 -10.79 3.52
C ILE A 98 10.45 -11.01 2.09
N ARG A 99 11.77 -10.92 1.94
CA ARG A 99 12.48 -11.22 0.71
C ARG A 99 12.70 -12.72 0.55
N GLU A 100 13.14 -13.38 1.61
CA GLU A 100 13.48 -14.80 1.63
C GLU A 100 13.33 -15.40 3.03
N VAL A 101 13.09 -16.70 3.07
CA VAL A 101 13.13 -17.51 4.30
C VAL A 101 14.07 -18.69 4.01
N GLU A 102 15.13 -18.81 4.80
CA GLU A 102 16.12 -19.88 4.69
C GLU A 102 16.03 -20.82 5.88
N VAL A 103 16.18 -22.10 5.63
CA VAL A 103 16.28 -23.14 6.66
C VAL A 103 17.65 -23.80 6.51
N SER A 104 18.47 -23.76 7.57
CA SER A 104 19.85 -24.25 7.52
C SER A 104 19.94 -25.75 7.18
N ARG A 105 18.97 -26.54 7.64
CA ARG A 105 18.80 -27.96 7.31
C ARG A 105 17.32 -28.31 7.20
N ASN A 106 16.86 -28.70 6.02
CA ASN A 106 15.45 -29.08 5.78
C ASN A 106 15.12 -30.52 6.19
N LYS A 107 16.12 -31.32 6.54
CA LYS A 107 15.99 -32.65 7.13
C LYS A 107 16.89 -32.76 8.34
N ILE A 108 16.33 -33.12 9.47
CA ILE A 108 17.02 -33.32 10.74
C ILE A 108 16.48 -34.56 11.45
N ASN A 109 17.29 -35.13 12.33
CA ASN A 109 16.82 -36.20 13.23
C ASN A 109 16.11 -35.59 14.45
N VAL A 110 15.33 -36.41 15.14
CA VAL A 110 14.77 -36.01 16.44
C VAL A 110 15.90 -35.67 17.41
N GLY A 111 15.81 -34.51 18.05
CA GLY A 111 16.85 -33.96 18.94
C GLY A 111 17.83 -33.01 18.25
N ASP A 112 17.92 -33.05 16.90
CA ASP A 112 18.76 -32.10 16.16
C ASP A 112 18.11 -30.71 16.07
N LYS A 113 18.94 -29.73 15.77
CA LYS A 113 18.52 -28.31 15.61
C LYS A 113 18.67 -27.86 14.16
N THR A 114 17.74 -27.02 13.72
CA THR A 114 17.83 -26.26 12.49
C THR A 114 17.48 -24.80 12.74
N THR A 115 18.10 -23.90 12.00
CA THR A 115 17.85 -22.47 12.13
C THR A 115 17.06 -21.97 10.93
N ILE A 116 15.98 -21.25 11.22
CA ILE A 116 15.17 -20.54 10.24
C ILE A 116 15.61 -19.08 10.28
N SER A 117 16.02 -18.53 9.13
CA SER A 117 16.47 -17.15 8.99
C SER A 117 15.58 -16.42 8.00
N VAL A 118 15.26 -15.17 8.27
CA VAL A 118 14.37 -14.34 7.46
C VAL A 118 15.12 -13.14 6.91
N GLY A 119 15.17 -12.99 5.59
CA GLY A 119 15.69 -11.80 4.93
C GLY A 119 14.59 -10.77 4.74
N CYS A 120 14.83 -9.54 5.19
CA CYS A 120 13.97 -8.40 5.04
C CYS A 120 14.79 -7.17 4.66
N ASP A 121 14.25 -6.31 3.79
CA ASP A 121 14.93 -5.09 3.33
C ASP A 121 14.64 -3.87 4.23
N GLU A 122 13.82 -4.02 5.27
CA GLU A 122 13.46 -2.98 6.22
C GLU A 122 14.02 -3.30 7.62
N GLU A 123 14.50 -2.25 8.32
CA GLU A 123 15.17 -2.41 9.61
C GLU A 123 14.20 -2.50 10.81
N LEU A 124 13.05 -1.80 10.72
CA LEU A 124 12.09 -1.69 11.82
C LEU A 124 10.90 -2.63 11.66
N VAL A 125 11.17 -3.92 11.73
CA VAL A 125 10.17 -4.98 11.55
C VAL A 125 10.16 -5.95 12.72
N LEU A 126 9.01 -6.58 12.92
CA LEU A 126 8.80 -7.66 13.88
C LEU A 126 8.48 -8.93 13.12
N TYR A 127 9.01 -10.05 13.62
CA TYR A 127 8.86 -11.39 13.04
C TYR A 127 8.10 -12.30 14.01
N ARG A 128 7.15 -13.09 13.48
CA ARG A 128 6.45 -14.16 14.18
C ARG A 128 6.66 -15.47 13.42
N PHE A 129 6.98 -16.52 14.16
CA PHE A 129 7.22 -17.84 13.60
C PHE A 129 6.14 -18.81 14.01
N TRP A 130 5.64 -19.57 13.05
CA TRP A 130 4.61 -20.57 13.20
C TRP A 130 5.07 -21.93 12.69
N ILE A 131 4.50 -22.99 13.23
CA ILE A 131 4.69 -24.35 12.77
C ILE A 131 3.33 -25.04 12.60
N ASN A 132 3.21 -25.85 11.54
CA ASN A 132 2.11 -26.77 11.34
C ASN A 132 2.68 -28.17 11.18
N GLY A 133 2.29 -29.11 12.06
CA GLY A 133 2.70 -30.50 12.02
C GLY A 133 1.60 -31.40 11.45
N GLU A 134 0.63 -31.73 12.27
CA GLU A 134 -0.39 -32.72 11.93
C GLU A 134 -1.81 -32.17 11.82
N ASN A 135 -2.18 -31.16 12.58
CA ASN A 135 -3.56 -30.70 12.66
C ASN A 135 -3.79 -29.20 12.66
N ASP A 136 -2.88 -28.38 13.21
CA ASP A 136 -3.09 -26.95 13.37
C ASP A 136 -1.79 -26.16 13.42
N TRP A 137 -1.91 -24.84 13.19
CA TRP A 137 -0.81 -23.90 13.31
C TRP A 137 -0.57 -23.50 14.77
N GLU A 138 0.66 -23.65 15.24
CA GLU A 138 1.11 -23.23 16.56
C GLU A 138 2.16 -22.13 16.46
N ILE A 139 2.13 -21.15 17.36
CA ILE A 139 3.12 -20.09 17.43
C ILE A 139 4.39 -20.67 18.09
N LEU A 140 5.51 -20.68 17.36
CA LEU A 140 6.83 -21.00 17.89
C LEU A 140 7.41 -19.82 18.67
N ARG A 141 7.27 -18.62 18.16
CA ARG A 141 7.65 -17.36 18.80
C ARG A 141 6.76 -16.22 18.30
N ASP A 142 6.19 -15.48 19.22
CA ASP A 142 5.41 -14.30 18.90
C ASP A 142 6.31 -13.14 18.45
N TYR A 143 5.72 -12.06 17.99
CA TYR A 143 6.43 -10.94 17.39
C TYR A 143 7.61 -10.45 18.21
N SER A 144 8.79 -10.49 17.59
CA SER A 144 10.04 -9.96 18.12
C SER A 144 10.90 -9.38 16.98
N THR A 145 11.92 -8.63 17.34
CA THR A 145 12.88 -8.06 16.37
C THR A 145 13.89 -9.07 15.84
N GLU A 146 13.92 -10.29 16.39
CA GLU A 146 14.88 -11.31 15.97
C GLU A 146 14.45 -11.99 14.68
N ASP A 147 15.27 -11.91 13.65
CA ASP A 147 15.07 -12.45 12.32
C ASP A 147 15.39 -13.96 12.18
N LYS A 148 15.79 -14.60 13.28
CA LYS A 148 16.17 -16.02 13.33
C LYS A 148 15.43 -16.75 14.45
N PHE A 149 15.12 -18.02 14.17
CA PHE A 149 14.55 -18.95 15.16
C PHE A 149 15.24 -20.31 15.03
N THR A 150 15.69 -20.86 16.17
CA THR A 150 16.26 -22.20 16.22
C THR A 150 15.21 -23.21 16.63
N PHE A 151 14.82 -24.10 15.73
CA PHE A 151 13.87 -25.19 15.95
C PHE A 151 14.61 -26.48 16.32
N THR A 152 14.10 -27.17 17.34
CA THR A 152 14.58 -28.52 17.71
C THR A 152 13.55 -29.56 17.31
N GLY A 153 13.94 -30.58 16.58
CA GLY A 153 13.06 -31.67 16.18
C GLY A 153 12.65 -32.50 17.41
N ILE A 154 11.36 -32.46 17.77
CA ILE A 154 10.82 -33.18 18.95
C ILE A 154 10.16 -34.51 18.61
N LYS A 155 9.70 -34.67 17.37
CA LYS A 155 9.12 -35.91 16.85
C LYS A 155 9.39 -36.05 15.33
N ALA A 156 9.30 -37.28 14.84
CA ALA A 156 9.36 -37.54 13.40
C ALA A 156 8.10 -37.04 12.69
N GLY A 157 8.27 -36.53 11.47
CA GLY A 157 7.17 -36.03 10.63
C GLY A 157 7.62 -34.94 9.69
N SER A 158 6.69 -34.44 8.89
CA SER A 158 6.87 -33.27 8.03
C SER A 158 6.19 -32.07 8.67
N PHE A 159 6.89 -30.96 8.71
CA PHE A 159 6.40 -29.72 9.31
C PHE A 159 6.48 -28.58 8.30
N GLU A 160 5.48 -27.73 8.32
CA GLU A 160 5.49 -26.48 7.58
C GLU A 160 5.85 -25.34 8.53
N ILE A 161 6.70 -24.41 8.07
CA ILE A 161 7.07 -23.21 8.79
C ILE A 161 6.46 -22.02 8.05
N LEU A 162 5.75 -21.17 8.80
CA LEU A 162 5.26 -19.89 8.32
C LEU A 162 5.93 -18.76 9.09
N VAL A 163 6.38 -17.73 8.38
CA VAL A 163 6.90 -16.52 8.99
C VAL A 163 6.03 -15.34 8.60
N GLU A 164 5.55 -14.62 9.60
CA GLU A 164 4.89 -13.34 9.45
C GLU A 164 5.84 -12.21 9.79
N CYS A 165 5.73 -11.11 9.06
CA CYS A 165 6.51 -9.90 9.29
C CYS A 165 5.61 -8.67 9.25
N LYS A 166 5.78 -7.77 10.21
CA LYS A 166 5.09 -6.47 10.21
C LYS A 166 6.03 -5.34 10.60
N ARG A 167 5.73 -4.12 10.12
CA ARG A 167 6.43 -2.92 10.57
C ARG A 167 6.09 -2.60 12.04
N ILE A 168 7.06 -2.13 12.82
CA ILE A 168 6.86 -1.78 14.24
C ILE A 168 5.73 -0.76 14.41
N ASN A 169 5.59 0.18 13.48
CA ASN A 169 4.60 1.26 13.53
C ASN A 169 3.30 0.97 12.75
N SER A 170 3.11 -0.25 12.25
CA SER A 170 1.84 -0.64 11.64
C SER A 170 0.85 -1.05 12.72
N LYS A 171 -0.30 -0.34 12.76
CA LYS A 171 -1.44 -0.73 13.59
C LYS A 171 -2.12 -1.98 13.04
#